data_c6802ba91a8ffb86efe9af169aab7784
#
_entry.id   c6802ba91a8ffb86efe9af169aab7784
#
_cell.length_a   1.000
_cell.length_b   1.000
_cell.length_c   1.000
_cell.angle_alpha   90.00
_cell.angle_beta   90.00
_cell.angle_gamma   90.00
#
_symmetry.space_group_name_H-M   'P 1'
#
loop_
_entity.id
_entity.type
_entity.pdbx_description
1 polymer ?
#
loop_
_entity_poly.entity_id
_entity_poly.type
_entity_poly.pdbx_seq_one_letter_code
_entity_poly.pdbx_strand_id
1 'polypeptide(L)'
;MWGYGLARTYRVGELNYIPILLYNSTNVANTWGTEILFPARAHVRRTFSPRSMLFMGYELEGNSYRMYRTMMPQNDLEIRRGELRFRFVYERSLKDFIWLSAQFGYRYNYSFNADQLPDGQEFFRGFFGDQPLAMEQSLTNPLYFNISVNLVSP
;
A
#
# COMPACT_ATOMS: atom_id res chain seq x y z
N MET A 1 10.61 -16.82 -9.85
CA MET A 1 9.60 -17.59 -9.10
C MET A 1 8.24 -16.94 -9.30
N TRP A 2 7.19 -17.75 -9.55
CA TRP A 2 5.81 -17.30 -9.68
C TRP A 2 4.96 -17.95 -8.60
N GLY A 3 3.94 -17.26 -8.14
CA GLY A 3 2.93 -17.78 -7.23
C GLY A 3 1.61 -17.06 -7.42
N TYR A 4 0.52 -17.74 -7.09
CA TYR A 4 -0.81 -17.16 -7.07
C TYR A 4 -1.53 -17.60 -5.80
N GLY A 5 -2.46 -16.79 -5.36
CA GLY A 5 -3.18 -17.04 -4.13
C GLY A 5 -4.44 -16.20 -4.00
N LEU A 6 -5.14 -16.42 -2.91
CA LEU A 6 -6.32 -15.67 -2.52
C LEU A 6 -6.14 -15.22 -1.07
N ALA A 7 -6.11 -13.92 -0.83
CA ALA A 7 -6.14 -13.37 0.52
C ALA A 7 -7.58 -13.13 0.95
N ARG A 8 -7.90 -13.55 2.16
CA ARG A 8 -9.14 -13.22 2.85
C ARG A 8 -8.84 -12.15 3.89
N THR A 9 -9.46 -10.99 3.77
CA THR A 9 -9.32 -9.90 4.72
C THR A 9 -10.68 -9.51 5.28
N TYR A 10 -10.68 -9.15 6.55
CA TYR A 10 -11.88 -8.67 7.23
C TYR A 10 -11.66 -7.19 7.61
N ARG A 11 -12.49 -6.31 7.09
CA ARG A 11 -12.39 -4.87 7.35
C ARG A 11 -13.75 -4.35 7.79
N VAL A 12 -13.81 -3.76 8.99
CA VAL A 12 -14.95 -2.99 9.50
C VAL A 12 -16.30 -3.73 9.34
N GLY A 13 -16.32 -5.06 9.48
CA GLY A 13 -17.52 -5.88 9.30
C GLY A 13 -17.68 -6.48 7.90
N GLU A 14 -16.77 -6.19 6.97
CA GLU A 14 -16.82 -6.71 5.61
C GLU A 14 -15.75 -7.78 5.34
N LEU A 15 -16.18 -8.84 4.67
CA LEU A 15 -15.29 -9.91 4.22
C LEU A 15 -14.86 -9.65 2.78
N ASN A 16 -13.57 -9.48 2.57
CA ASN A 16 -13.00 -9.23 1.24
C ASN A 16 -12.10 -10.38 0.81
N TYR A 17 -12.23 -10.79 -0.45
CA TYR A 17 -11.33 -11.73 -1.10
C TYR A 17 -10.53 -11.01 -2.16
N ILE A 18 -9.20 -11.05 -2.05
CA ILE A 18 -8.26 -10.36 -2.93
C ILE A 18 -7.42 -11.41 -3.64
N PRO A 19 -7.52 -11.52 -4.97
CA PRO A 19 -6.61 -12.38 -5.71
C PRO A 19 -5.19 -11.82 -5.62
N ILE A 20 -4.22 -12.71 -5.39
CA ILE A 20 -2.82 -12.36 -5.25
C ILE A 20 -2.02 -13.01 -6.37
N LEU A 21 -1.20 -12.22 -7.04
CA LEU A 21 -0.16 -12.70 -7.92
C LEU A 21 1.20 -12.31 -7.36
N LEU A 22 2.05 -13.30 -7.16
CA LEU A 22 3.41 -13.13 -6.67
C LEU A 22 4.40 -13.40 -7.80
N TYR A 23 5.32 -12.47 -8.01
CA TYR A 23 6.44 -12.64 -8.91
C TYR A 23 7.72 -12.14 -8.27
N ASN A 24 8.74 -12.98 -8.25
CA ASN A 24 10.07 -12.61 -7.79
C ASN A 24 11.11 -13.10 -8.80
N SER A 25 11.96 -12.18 -9.24
CA SER A 25 13.03 -12.46 -10.18
C SER A 25 14.27 -11.64 -9.83
N THR A 26 15.41 -12.27 -9.97
CA THR A 26 16.72 -11.61 -9.86
C THR A 26 17.58 -12.12 -11.00
N ASN A 27 18.30 -11.22 -11.66
CA ASN A 27 19.19 -11.61 -12.74
C ASN A 27 20.45 -12.32 -12.19
N VAL A 28 21.14 -13.07 -13.02
CA VAL A 28 22.32 -13.89 -12.65
C VAL A 28 23.42 -13.03 -12.02
N ALA A 29 23.62 -11.80 -12.47
CA ALA A 29 24.59 -10.86 -11.93
C ALA A 29 24.14 -10.15 -10.64
N ASN A 30 22.95 -10.45 -10.13
CA ASN A 30 22.32 -9.80 -8.96
C ASN A 30 22.27 -8.26 -9.03
N THR A 31 22.31 -7.70 -10.26
CA THR A 31 22.26 -6.25 -10.48
C THR A 31 20.84 -5.72 -10.61
N TRP A 32 19.89 -6.58 -11.01
CA TRP A 32 18.47 -6.27 -11.11
C TRP A 32 17.65 -7.28 -10.33
N GLY A 33 16.68 -6.78 -9.59
CA GLY A 33 15.67 -7.58 -8.90
C GLY A 33 14.29 -7.00 -9.13
N THR A 34 13.30 -7.86 -9.29
CA THR A 34 11.88 -7.47 -9.39
C THR A 34 11.08 -8.28 -8.38
N GLU A 35 10.30 -7.60 -7.58
CA GLU A 35 9.39 -8.18 -6.60
C GLU A 35 7.99 -7.61 -6.83
N ILE A 36 7.04 -8.46 -7.13
CA ILE A 36 5.64 -8.09 -7.35
C ILE A 36 4.79 -8.92 -6.41
N LEU A 37 3.96 -8.25 -5.63
CA LEU A 37 2.86 -8.80 -4.86
C LEU A 37 1.60 -8.04 -5.26
N PHE A 38 1.08 -8.37 -6.45
CA PHE A 38 -0.09 -7.68 -6.99
C PHE A 38 -1.37 -8.06 -6.21
N PRO A 39 -2.26 -7.09 -5.90
CA PRO A 39 -2.21 -5.68 -6.24
C PRO A 39 -1.43 -4.81 -5.24
N ALA A 40 -0.96 -5.35 -4.13
CA ALA A 40 -0.48 -4.57 -2.99
C ALA A 40 0.79 -3.75 -3.28
N ARG A 41 1.74 -4.32 -4.01
CA ARG A 41 3.00 -3.63 -4.32
C ARG A 41 3.71 -4.24 -5.53
N ALA A 42 4.53 -3.41 -6.18
CA ALA A 42 5.52 -3.87 -7.15
C ALA A 42 6.78 -3.02 -7.03
N HIS A 43 7.92 -3.67 -6.92
CA HIS A 43 9.22 -3.04 -6.76
C HIS A 43 10.22 -3.58 -7.76
N VAL A 44 11.05 -2.69 -8.29
CA VAL A 44 12.24 -3.02 -9.08
C VAL A 44 13.45 -2.47 -8.34
N ARG A 45 14.45 -3.32 -8.16
CA ARG A 45 15.73 -2.96 -7.55
C ARG A 45 16.83 -2.95 -8.61
N ARG A 46 17.65 -1.90 -8.59
CA ARG A 46 18.91 -1.81 -9.32
C ARG A 46 20.07 -1.72 -8.32
N THR A 47 20.95 -2.71 -8.32
CA THR A 47 22.19 -2.71 -7.54
C THR A 47 23.32 -2.20 -8.42
N PHE A 48 23.90 -1.06 -8.05
CA PHE A 48 25.05 -0.47 -8.77
C PHE A 48 26.39 -1.01 -8.25
N SER A 49 26.43 -1.28 -6.94
CA SER A 49 27.57 -1.87 -6.25
C SER A 49 27.10 -2.56 -4.96
N PRO A 50 27.94 -3.35 -4.29
CA PRO A 50 27.59 -3.92 -2.98
C PRO A 50 27.22 -2.87 -1.92
N ARG A 51 27.56 -1.59 -2.17
CA ARG A 51 27.34 -0.46 -1.25
C ARG A 51 26.32 0.56 -1.77
N SER A 52 25.70 0.34 -2.93
CA SER A 52 24.68 1.28 -3.44
C SER A 52 23.61 0.60 -4.27
N MET A 53 22.36 0.98 -4.03
CA MET A 53 21.21 0.43 -4.72
C MET A 53 20.09 1.48 -4.87
N LEU A 54 19.27 1.28 -5.88
CA LEU A 54 18.07 2.06 -6.15
C LEU A 54 16.86 1.12 -6.16
N PHE A 55 15.82 1.50 -5.44
CA PHE A 55 14.51 0.88 -5.51
C PHE A 55 13.53 1.82 -6.19
N MET A 56 12.67 1.28 -7.03
CA MET A 56 11.55 1.99 -7.64
C MET A 56 10.32 1.12 -7.54
N GLY A 57 9.17 1.73 -7.31
CA GLY A 57 7.95 0.96 -7.31
C GLY A 57 6.75 1.69 -6.75
N TYR A 58 5.69 0.92 -6.54
CA TYR A 58 4.48 1.41 -5.91
C TYR A 58 4.03 0.49 -4.78
N GLU A 59 3.26 1.07 -3.88
CA GLU A 59 2.53 0.38 -2.82
C GLU A 59 1.11 0.93 -2.74
N LEU A 60 0.13 0.01 -2.62
CA LEU A 60 -1.24 0.36 -2.30
C LEU A 60 -1.40 0.38 -0.79
N GLU A 61 -1.92 1.49 -0.26
CA GLU A 61 -2.35 1.58 1.13
C GLU A 61 -3.84 1.87 1.21
N GLY A 62 -4.50 1.19 2.13
CA GLY A 62 -5.90 1.42 2.43
C GLY A 62 -6.15 1.38 3.93
N ASN A 63 -6.88 2.37 4.43
CA ASN A 63 -7.31 2.44 5.82
C ASN A 63 -8.82 2.56 5.85
N SER A 64 -9.46 1.81 6.76
CA SER A 64 -10.90 1.89 7.00
C SER A 64 -11.16 2.08 8.49
N TYR A 65 -12.09 2.96 8.80
CA TYR A 65 -12.50 3.29 10.17
C TYR A 65 -14.02 3.26 10.26
N ARG A 66 -14.56 2.58 11.26
CA ARG A 66 -15.99 2.61 11.56
C ARG A 66 -16.30 3.76 12.51
N MET A 67 -17.27 4.60 12.12
CA MET A 67 -17.79 5.66 12.95
C MET A 67 -19.19 5.26 13.42
N TYR A 68 -19.32 5.06 14.74
CA TYR A 68 -20.61 4.77 15.38
C TYR A 68 -21.41 6.05 15.58
N ARG A 69 -22.63 6.09 15.10
CA ARG A 69 -23.53 7.19 15.32
C ARG A 69 -24.44 6.90 16.52
N THR A 70 -24.13 7.44 17.68
CA THR A 70 -24.86 7.20 18.94
C THR A 70 -26.13 8.03 19.07
N MET A 71 -26.34 9.08 18.29
CA MET A 71 -27.44 10.05 18.47
C MET A 71 -28.49 10.10 17.34
N MET A 72 -28.37 9.30 16.29
CA MET A 72 -29.36 9.24 15.20
C MET A 72 -29.64 7.79 14.84
N PRO A 73 -30.87 7.40 14.53
CA PRO A 73 -31.22 6.05 14.07
C PRO A 73 -30.81 5.86 12.61
N GLN A 74 -29.64 6.35 12.22
CA GLN A 74 -29.04 6.19 10.91
C GLN A 74 -27.86 5.25 11.03
N ASN A 75 -27.65 4.48 9.98
CA ASN A 75 -26.58 3.50 9.86
C ASN A 75 -25.20 4.06 10.22
N ASP A 76 -24.37 3.23 10.81
CA ASP A 76 -22.95 3.55 11.02
C ASP A 76 -22.26 3.93 9.71
N LEU A 77 -21.21 4.71 9.81
CA LEU A 77 -20.39 5.08 8.65
C LEU A 77 -19.08 4.30 8.63
N GLU A 78 -18.68 3.88 7.44
CA GLU A 78 -17.32 3.45 7.17
C GLU A 78 -16.57 4.58 6.44
N ILE A 79 -15.53 5.12 7.08
CA ILE A 79 -14.62 6.07 6.44
C ILE A 79 -13.49 5.27 5.80
N ARG A 80 -13.34 5.39 4.49
CA ARG A 80 -12.29 4.72 3.72
C ARG A 80 -11.35 5.69 3.07
N ARG A 81 -10.08 5.41 3.20
CA ARG A 81 -9.01 6.09 2.48
C ARG A 81 -8.22 5.08 1.69
N GLY A 82 -8.05 5.33 0.40
CA GLY A 82 -7.19 4.57 -0.49
C GLY A 82 -6.13 5.45 -1.12
N GLU A 83 -4.87 5.04 -1.05
CA GLU A 83 -3.77 5.74 -1.69
C GLU A 83 -2.82 4.79 -2.42
N LEU A 84 -2.29 5.26 -3.54
CA LEU A 84 -1.23 4.62 -4.30
C LEU A 84 0.04 5.45 -4.11
N ARG A 85 1.06 4.85 -3.52
CA ARG A 85 2.36 5.49 -3.26
C ARG A 85 3.37 5.06 -4.29
N PHE A 86 3.81 5.97 -5.12
CA PHE A 86 4.98 5.79 -5.97
C PHE A 86 6.22 6.26 -5.21
N ARG A 87 7.30 5.48 -5.25
CA ARG A 87 8.53 5.84 -4.57
C ARG A 87 9.78 5.44 -5.33
N PHE A 88 10.81 6.28 -5.15
CA PHE A 88 12.19 6.04 -5.52
C PHE A 88 13.01 6.12 -4.24
N VAL A 89 13.81 5.12 -3.97
CA VAL A 89 14.65 5.05 -2.78
C VAL A 89 16.07 4.74 -3.21
N TYR A 90 16.98 5.68 -3.01
CA TYR A 90 18.40 5.46 -3.21
C TYR A 90 19.06 5.18 -1.87
N GLU A 91 19.76 4.07 -1.78
CA GLU A 91 20.47 3.65 -0.58
C GLU A 91 21.97 3.54 -0.85
N ARG A 92 22.75 4.03 0.10
CA ARG A 92 24.22 3.97 0.05
C ARG A 92 24.80 3.64 1.42
N SER A 93 25.65 2.61 1.48
CA SER A 93 26.44 2.31 2.66
C SER A 93 27.56 3.34 2.81
N LEU A 94 27.62 3.98 3.97
CA LEU A 94 28.70 4.89 4.39
C LEU A 94 29.81 4.11 5.09
N LYS A 95 29.42 3.15 5.93
CA LYS A 95 30.27 2.15 6.59
C LYS A 95 29.52 0.83 6.58
N ASP A 96 30.17 -0.26 6.95
CA ASP A 96 29.63 -1.60 6.83
C ASP A 96 28.22 -1.80 7.46
N PHE A 97 27.95 -1.08 8.54
CA PHE A 97 26.65 -1.14 9.25
C PHE A 97 25.82 0.14 9.17
N ILE A 98 26.30 1.21 8.51
CA ILE A 98 25.61 2.50 8.39
C ILE A 98 25.19 2.71 6.94
N TRP A 99 23.89 2.83 6.71
CA TRP A 99 23.31 3.12 5.41
C TRP A 99 22.56 4.43 5.41
N LEU A 100 22.83 5.26 4.42
CA LEU A 100 22.07 6.46 4.12
C LEU A 100 21.01 6.12 3.08
N SER A 101 19.75 6.46 3.36
CA SER A 101 18.63 6.29 2.44
C SER A 101 18.02 7.66 2.13
N ALA A 102 17.87 7.95 0.84
CA ALA A 102 17.16 9.11 0.34
C ALA A 102 15.93 8.64 -0.45
N GLN A 103 14.76 9.04 -0.01
CA GLN A 103 13.49 8.65 -0.62
C GLN A 103 12.78 9.87 -1.20
N PHE A 104 12.31 9.74 -2.42
CA PHE A 104 11.41 10.67 -3.09
C PHE A 104 10.18 9.91 -3.55
N GLY A 105 8.99 10.50 -3.40
CA GLY A 105 7.77 9.83 -3.80
C GLY A 105 6.59 10.75 -4.04
N TYR A 106 5.55 10.15 -4.61
CA TYR A 106 4.27 10.78 -4.92
C TYR A 106 3.14 9.93 -4.36
N ARG A 107 2.19 10.57 -3.67
CA ARG A 107 1.00 9.92 -3.14
C ARG A 107 -0.20 10.30 -4.00
N TYR A 108 -0.80 9.31 -4.63
CA TYR A 108 -2.05 9.45 -5.34
C TYR A 108 -3.19 8.94 -4.46
N ASN A 109 -4.00 9.87 -3.93
CA ASN A 109 -5.17 9.55 -3.15
C ASN A 109 -6.34 9.32 -4.11
N TYR A 110 -6.68 8.05 -4.38
CA TYR A 110 -7.72 7.70 -5.33
C TYR A 110 -9.11 7.58 -4.69
N SER A 111 -9.20 7.50 -3.37
CA SER A 111 -10.48 7.50 -2.66
C SER A 111 -10.35 8.05 -1.23
N PHE A 112 -11.30 8.87 -0.86
CA PHE A 112 -11.54 9.28 0.52
C PHE A 112 -13.05 9.46 0.71
N ASN A 113 -13.73 8.39 1.13
CA ASN A 113 -15.17 8.30 1.11
C ASN A 113 -15.70 7.90 2.48
N ALA A 114 -16.92 8.35 2.79
CA ALA A 114 -17.70 7.81 3.88
C ALA A 114 -18.91 7.07 3.30
N ASP A 115 -19.00 5.77 3.59
CA ASP A 115 -20.08 4.90 3.13
C ASP A 115 -21.04 4.62 4.28
N GLN A 116 -22.32 4.45 3.98
CA GLN A 116 -23.32 4.01 4.97
C GLN A 116 -23.24 2.49 5.11
N LEU A 117 -23.07 2.03 6.35
CA LEU A 117 -23.12 0.60 6.66
C LEU A 117 -24.56 0.21 7.00
N PRO A 118 -25.16 -0.78 6.33
CA PRO A 118 -26.46 -1.32 6.71
C PRO A 118 -26.37 -2.01 8.06
N ASP A 119 -27.39 -1.84 8.90
CA ASP A 119 -27.47 -2.49 10.20
C ASP A 119 -27.50 -4.02 10.07
N GLY A 120 -26.59 -4.69 10.77
CA GLY A 120 -26.66 -6.13 11.04
C GLY A 120 -26.33 -7.08 9.89
N GLN A 121 -25.83 -6.63 8.76
CA GLN A 121 -25.42 -7.50 7.67
C GLN A 121 -23.91 -7.64 7.59
N GLU A 122 -23.41 -8.89 7.62
CA GLU A 122 -22.08 -9.20 7.11
C GLU A 122 -22.11 -9.04 5.59
N PHE A 123 -21.45 -8.03 5.09
CA PHE A 123 -21.47 -7.70 3.68
C PHE A 123 -20.30 -8.36 2.97
N PHE A 124 -20.60 -9.16 1.95
CA PHE A 124 -19.59 -9.63 1.00
C PHE A 124 -19.33 -8.52 -0.01
N ARG A 125 -18.15 -7.92 0.05
CA ARG A 125 -17.71 -6.92 -0.92
C ARG A 125 -16.69 -7.53 -1.87
N GLY A 126 -17.04 -7.58 -3.14
CA GLY A 126 -16.06 -7.81 -4.20
C GLY A 126 -15.19 -6.55 -4.40
N PHE A 127 -14.11 -6.70 -5.17
CA PHE A 127 -13.17 -5.62 -5.51
C PHE A 127 -13.86 -4.39 -6.17
N PHE A 128 -15.09 -4.54 -6.64
CA PHE A 128 -15.86 -3.57 -7.44
C PHE A 128 -17.27 -3.32 -6.89
N GLY A 129 -17.49 -3.49 -5.60
CA GLY A 129 -18.80 -3.22 -5.01
C GLY A 129 -19.02 -1.74 -4.74
N ASP A 130 -20.09 -1.16 -5.28
CA ASP A 130 -20.54 0.18 -4.96
C ASP A 130 -21.46 0.14 -3.74
N GLN A 131 -21.15 1.00 -2.76
CA GLN A 131 -22.05 1.26 -1.62
C GLN A 131 -22.60 2.69 -1.71
N PRO A 132 -23.78 2.96 -1.11
CA PRO A 132 -24.30 4.32 -1.08
C PRO A 132 -23.33 5.22 -0.32
N LEU A 133 -22.78 6.20 -1.04
CA LEU A 133 -21.88 7.21 -0.49
C LEU A 133 -22.65 8.17 0.39
N ALA A 134 -22.22 8.34 1.64
CA ALA A 134 -22.68 9.41 2.49
C ALA A 134 -21.89 10.70 2.24
N MET A 135 -20.62 10.55 1.87
CA MET A 135 -19.75 11.68 1.56
C MET A 135 -18.60 11.22 0.68
N GLU A 136 -18.30 12.01 -0.34
CA GLU A 136 -17.11 11.86 -1.17
C GLU A 136 -16.24 13.11 -1.02
N GLN A 137 -14.96 12.93 -0.78
CA GLN A 137 -13.98 14.01 -0.71
C GLN A 137 -12.75 13.67 -1.54
N SER A 138 -12.15 14.70 -2.11
CA SER A 138 -10.89 14.62 -2.83
C SER A 138 -9.76 15.12 -1.94
N LEU A 139 -8.75 14.29 -1.72
CA LEU A 139 -7.52 14.67 -1.04
C LEU A 139 -6.48 15.12 -2.07
N THR A 140 -5.63 16.06 -1.66
CA THR A 140 -4.48 16.46 -2.48
C THR A 140 -3.48 15.33 -2.64
N ASN A 141 -2.76 15.36 -3.75
CA ASN A 141 -1.76 14.36 -4.12
C ASN A 141 -0.34 14.92 -3.87
N PRO A 142 0.22 14.80 -2.65
CA PRO A 142 1.49 15.42 -2.32
C PRO A 142 2.70 14.66 -2.87
N LEU A 143 3.73 15.40 -3.24
CA LEU A 143 5.09 14.91 -3.30
C LEU A 143 5.66 14.85 -1.89
N TYR A 144 6.54 13.90 -1.63
CA TYR A 144 7.24 13.80 -0.36
C TYR A 144 8.70 13.43 -0.55
N PHE A 145 9.51 13.85 0.40
CA PHE A 145 10.92 13.55 0.46
C PHE A 145 11.31 13.13 1.88
N ASN A 146 12.15 12.11 2.01
CA ASN A 146 12.64 11.63 3.28
C ASN A 146 14.13 11.27 3.17
N ILE A 147 14.91 11.61 4.20
CA ILE A 147 16.29 11.13 4.36
C ILE A 147 16.34 10.38 5.69
N SER A 148 16.92 9.20 5.68
CA SER A 148 17.10 8.38 6.87
C SER A 148 18.49 7.77 6.93
N VAL A 149 18.96 7.54 8.15
CA VAL A 149 20.16 6.76 8.44
C VAL A 149 19.71 5.46 9.07
N ASN A 150 20.07 4.35 8.44
CA ASN A 150 19.69 3.02 8.86
C ASN A 150 20.93 2.30 9.41
N LEU A 151 20.77 1.68 10.58
CA LEU A 151 21.76 0.79 11.15
C LEU A 151 21.39 -0.63 10.77
N VAL A 152 22.23 -1.30 10.02
CA VAL A 152 22.02 -2.67 9.56
C VAL A 152 23.00 -3.55 10.31
N SER A 153 22.48 -4.57 11.03
CA SER A 153 23.33 -5.57 11.67
C SER A 153 24.15 -6.31 10.61
N PRO A 154 25.43 -6.53 10.82
CA PRO A 154 26.30 -7.31 9.92
C PRO A 154 25.86 -8.77 9.83
#